data_73b1608888fd48fafb5cc86999b77022
#
_entry.id   73b1608888fd48fafb5cc86999b77022
#
_cell.length_a   1.000
_cell.length_b   1.000
_cell.length_c   1.000
_cell.angle_alpha   90.00
_cell.angle_beta   90.00
_cell.angle_gamma   90.00
#
_symmetry.space_group_name_H-M   'P 1'
#
loop_
_entity.id
_entity.type
_entity.pdbx_description
1 polymer ?
#
loop_
_entity_poly.entity_id
_entity_poly.type
_entity_poly.pdbx_seq_one_letter_code
_entity_poly.pdbx_strand_id
1 'polypeptide(L)'
;ALREAEEESGIPRFLMPAWQGELVPLDLDVHVIPARGVEPAHEHHDFRFLLVADATLPIQVSEESNDVRWVEVERLGDFTDEESVLRLARKVDAMYRAR
;
A
#
# COMPACT_ATOMS: atom_id res chain seq x y z
N ALA A 1 8.79 -1.90 4.42
CA ALA A 1 7.38 -1.45 4.35
C ALA A 1 6.89 -0.90 5.69
N LEU A 2 7.01 -1.64 6.77
CA LEU A 2 6.56 -1.20 8.09
C LEU A 2 7.24 0.08 8.55
N ARG A 3 8.55 0.11 8.46
CA ARG A 3 9.34 1.26 8.88
C ARG A 3 8.96 2.52 8.09
N GLU A 4 8.83 2.39 6.80
CA GLU A 4 8.46 3.50 5.93
C GLU A 4 7.05 4.00 6.22
N ALA A 5 6.10 3.09 6.47
CA ALA A 5 4.74 3.45 6.83
C ALA A 5 4.69 4.22 8.15
N GLU A 6 5.46 3.80 9.14
CA GLU A 6 5.54 4.49 10.42
C GLU A 6 6.17 5.88 10.28
N GLU A 7 7.25 5.99 9.51
CA GLU A 7 7.93 7.25 9.28
C GLU A 7 7.08 8.26 8.50
N GLU A 8 6.39 7.79 7.46
CA GLU A 8 5.61 8.66 6.58
C GLU A 8 4.29 9.12 7.19
N SER A 9 3.65 8.30 8.00
CA SER A 9 2.35 8.61 8.59
C SER A 9 2.42 9.17 10.02
N GLY A 10 3.52 8.94 10.70
CA GLY A 10 3.65 9.27 12.11
C GLY A 10 2.88 8.34 13.03
N ILE A 11 2.25 7.30 12.50
CA ILE A 11 1.56 6.30 13.30
C ILE A 11 2.59 5.33 13.85
N PRO A 12 2.66 5.15 15.20
CA PRO A 12 3.74 4.39 15.82
C PRO A 12 3.62 2.87 15.70
N ARG A 13 2.46 2.37 15.30
CA ARG A 13 2.22 0.94 15.26
C ARG A 13 1.32 0.52 14.12
N PHE A 14 1.81 -0.44 13.34
CA PHE A 14 1.03 -1.12 12.31
C PHE A 14 1.01 -2.62 12.59
N LEU A 15 -0.10 -3.25 12.25
CA LEU A 15 -0.23 -4.71 12.29
C LEU A 15 -0.17 -5.24 10.87
N MET A 16 0.51 -6.37 10.69
CA MET A 16 0.59 -7.04 9.40
C MET A 16 -0.21 -8.34 9.52
N PRO A 17 -1.43 -8.42 8.95
CA PRO A 17 -2.25 -9.63 9.06
C PRO A 17 -1.56 -10.82 8.43
N ALA A 18 -1.70 -11.99 9.06
CA ALA A 18 -1.17 -13.24 8.56
C ALA A 18 -2.30 -14.04 7.88
N TRP A 19 -1.96 -14.74 6.81
CA TRP A 19 -2.86 -15.68 6.15
C TRP A 19 -2.43 -17.09 6.53
N GLN A 20 -3.33 -17.83 7.16
CA GLN A 20 -3.04 -19.19 7.64
C GLN A 20 -1.75 -19.29 8.46
N GLY A 21 -1.50 -18.27 9.29
CA GLY A 21 -0.33 -18.21 10.16
C GLY A 21 0.94 -17.69 9.50
N GLU A 22 0.90 -17.34 8.23
CA GLU A 22 2.07 -16.85 7.51
C GLU A 22 1.85 -15.43 6.99
N LEU A 23 2.91 -14.64 6.99
CA LEU A 23 2.91 -13.31 6.40
C LEU A 23 3.11 -13.45 4.89
N VAL A 24 2.06 -13.11 4.13
CA VAL A 24 2.10 -13.17 2.68
C VAL A 24 1.75 -11.80 2.09
N PRO A 25 2.31 -11.45 0.93
CA PRO A 25 1.92 -10.20 0.29
C PRO A 25 0.46 -10.25 -0.16
N LEU A 26 -0.23 -9.11 -0.07
CA LEU A 26 -1.59 -8.95 -0.57
C LEU A 26 -1.60 -9.00 -2.09
N ASP A 27 -0.60 -8.44 -2.72
CA ASP A 27 -0.52 -8.28 -4.16
C ASP A 27 0.92 -8.25 -4.64
N LEU A 28 1.12 -8.62 -5.89
CA LEU A 28 2.37 -8.45 -6.60
C LEU A 28 2.09 -7.61 -7.84
N ASP A 29 2.70 -6.45 -7.92
CA ASP A 29 2.62 -5.61 -9.10
C ASP A 29 3.92 -5.72 -9.90
N VAL A 30 3.79 -5.98 -11.20
CA VAL A 30 4.94 -6.08 -12.10
C VAL A 30 4.78 -5.02 -13.17
N HIS A 31 5.77 -4.16 -13.31
CA HIS A 31 5.77 -3.15 -14.37
C HIS A 31 7.14 -3.01 -15.00
N VAL A 32 7.12 -2.64 -16.26
CA VAL A 32 8.34 -2.48 -17.05
C VAL A 32 8.90 -1.08 -16.83
N ILE A 33 10.18 -1.04 -16.49
CA ILE A 33 10.92 0.22 -16.45
C ILE A 33 11.70 0.31 -17.75
N PRO A 34 11.41 1.34 -18.59
CA PRO A 34 12.08 1.45 -19.89
C PRO A 34 13.58 1.71 -19.76
N ALA A 35 14.32 1.33 -20.78
CA ALA A 35 15.75 1.59 -20.82
C ALA A 35 16.04 3.09 -20.68
N ARG A 36 17.06 3.41 -19.89
CA ARG A 36 17.43 4.80 -19.62
C ARG A 36 18.95 4.91 -19.51
N GLY A 37 19.56 5.68 -20.40
CA GLY A 37 21.01 5.82 -20.43
C GLY A 37 21.68 4.48 -20.66
N VAL A 38 22.55 4.06 -19.74
CA VAL A 38 23.24 2.78 -19.81
C VAL A 38 22.44 1.64 -19.19
N GLU A 39 21.33 1.95 -18.53
CA GLU A 39 20.49 0.94 -17.91
C GLU A 39 19.53 0.33 -18.93
N PRO A 40 19.51 -1.00 -19.09
CA PRO A 40 18.56 -1.66 -19.99
C PRO A 40 17.16 -1.64 -19.42
N ALA A 41 16.17 -1.85 -20.28
CA ALA A 41 14.80 -2.05 -19.84
C ALA A 41 14.72 -3.28 -18.93
N HIS A 42 13.95 -3.20 -17.87
CA HIS A 42 13.80 -4.28 -16.90
C HIS A 42 12.42 -4.26 -16.25
N GLU A 43 12.07 -5.33 -15.58
CA GLU A 43 10.82 -5.42 -14.84
C GLU A 43 11.06 -5.06 -13.37
N HIS A 44 10.13 -4.31 -12.82
CA HIS A 44 10.11 -3.99 -11.39
C HIS A 44 8.99 -4.80 -10.75
N HIS A 45 9.32 -5.57 -9.71
CA HIS A 45 8.39 -6.44 -9.01
C HIS A 45 8.14 -5.87 -7.62
N ASP A 46 6.94 -5.33 -7.41
CA ASP A 46 6.53 -4.76 -6.13
C ASP A 46 5.69 -5.76 -5.34
N PHE A 47 6.24 -6.25 -4.25
CA PHE A 47 5.47 -7.04 -3.29
C PHE A 47 4.74 -6.08 -2.36
N ARG A 48 3.41 -6.11 -2.40
CA ARG A 48 2.58 -5.17 -1.63
C ARG A 48 1.94 -5.88 -0.46
N PHE A 49 2.16 -5.34 0.73
CA PHE A 49 1.66 -5.91 1.98
C PHE A 49 0.52 -5.08 2.54
N LEU A 50 -0.44 -5.75 3.18
CA LEU A 50 -1.48 -5.06 3.92
C LEU A 50 -0.98 -4.77 5.32
N LEU A 51 -1.04 -3.50 5.72
CA LEU A 51 -0.73 -3.04 7.06
C LEU A 51 -1.99 -2.47 7.68
N VAL A 52 -2.27 -2.84 8.91
CA VAL A 52 -3.44 -2.37 9.65
C VAL A 52 -3.00 -1.41 10.74
N ALA A 53 -3.61 -0.25 10.77
CA ALA A 53 -3.32 0.78 11.75
C ALA A 53 -4.57 1.17 12.51
N ASP A 54 -4.38 1.74 13.71
CA ASP A 54 -5.46 2.26 14.51
C ASP A 54 -5.86 3.65 13.98
N ALA A 55 -7.07 3.76 13.43
CA ALA A 55 -7.57 5.01 12.85
C ALA A 55 -7.84 6.10 13.89
N THR A 56 -7.84 5.75 15.18
CA THR A 56 -7.97 6.76 16.25
C THR A 56 -6.67 7.52 16.51
N LEU A 57 -5.54 7.01 16.01
CA LEU A 57 -4.25 7.65 16.16
C LEU A 57 -4.09 8.78 15.13
N PRO A 58 -3.49 9.92 15.52
CA PRO A 58 -3.30 11.01 14.58
C PRO A 58 -2.26 10.68 13.51
N ILE A 59 -2.54 11.13 12.29
CA ILE A 59 -1.58 11.08 11.21
C ILE A 59 -0.72 12.35 11.26
N GLN A 60 0.59 12.17 11.15
CA GLN A 60 1.53 13.28 11.05
C GLN A 60 2.27 13.17 9.73
N VAL A 61 2.11 14.17 8.88
CA VAL A 61 2.77 14.19 7.57
C VAL A 61 4.25 14.53 7.76
N SER A 62 5.13 13.68 7.25
CA SER A 62 6.58 13.93 7.31
C SER A 62 6.99 14.93 6.23
N GLU A 63 8.22 15.46 6.34
CA GLU A 63 8.77 16.39 5.35
C GLU A 63 8.89 15.75 3.96
N GLU A 64 9.02 14.43 3.92
CA GLU A 64 9.15 13.67 2.67
C GLU A 64 7.82 13.39 1.99
N SER A 65 6.70 13.51 2.74
CA SER A 65 5.36 13.21 2.23
C SER A 65 4.62 14.51 1.94
N ASN A 66 4.01 14.61 0.77
CA ASN A 66 3.21 15.78 0.40
C ASN A 66 1.84 15.77 1.07
N ASP A 67 1.24 14.59 1.23
CA ASP A 67 -0.09 14.45 1.80
C ASP A 67 -0.29 13.03 2.30
N VAL A 68 -0.81 12.90 3.51
CA VAL A 68 -1.22 11.60 4.08
C VAL A 68 -2.58 11.80 4.72
N ARG A 69 -3.55 10.97 4.33
CA ARG A 69 -4.91 11.06 4.86
C ARG A 69 -5.58 9.70 4.91
N TRP A 70 -6.63 9.59 5.73
CA TRP A 70 -7.50 8.44 5.71
C TRP A 70 -8.50 8.59 4.57
N VAL A 71 -8.71 7.51 3.81
CA VAL A 71 -9.64 7.47 2.69
C VAL A 71 -10.48 6.21 2.81
N GLU A 72 -11.79 6.34 2.63
CA GLU A 72 -12.67 5.17 2.55
C GLU A 72 -12.32 4.35 1.31
N VAL A 73 -12.24 3.04 1.45
CA VAL A 73 -11.88 2.14 0.35
C VAL A 73 -12.78 2.33 -0.87
N GLU A 74 -14.08 2.52 -0.65
CA GLU A 74 -15.05 2.71 -1.72
C GLU A 74 -14.87 4.03 -2.48
N ARG A 75 -14.16 4.98 -1.89
CA ARG A 75 -13.94 6.30 -2.47
C ARG A 75 -12.53 6.48 -3.03
N LEU A 76 -11.73 5.44 -3.05
CA LEU A 76 -10.36 5.53 -3.52
C LEU A 76 -10.29 5.96 -4.99
N GLY A 77 -11.26 5.56 -5.80
CA GLY A 77 -11.35 5.97 -7.20
C GLY A 77 -11.52 7.47 -7.41
N ASP A 78 -11.90 8.23 -6.36
CA ASP A 78 -11.98 9.70 -6.45
C ASP A 78 -10.61 10.36 -6.38
N PHE A 79 -9.59 9.62 -5.90
CA PHE A 79 -8.24 10.12 -5.68
C PHE A 79 -7.22 9.61 -6.67
N THR A 80 -7.50 8.48 -7.30
CA THR A 80 -6.58 7.87 -8.27
C THR A 80 -7.35 7.06 -9.30
N ASP A 81 -6.81 6.97 -10.51
CA ASP A 81 -7.29 6.10 -11.56
C ASP A 81 -6.31 4.97 -11.89
N GLU A 82 -5.24 4.84 -11.10
CA GLU A 82 -4.27 3.79 -11.29
C GLU A 82 -4.86 2.42 -10.97
N GLU A 83 -4.92 1.55 -11.97
CA GLU A 83 -5.51 0.22 -11.82
C GLU A 83 -4.80 -0.64 -10.78
N SER A 84 -3.49 -0.52 -10.67
CA SER A 84 -2.73 -1.28 -9.66
C SER A 84 -3.14 -0.93 -8.23
N VAL A 85 -3.50 0.32 -7.99
CA VAL A 85 -3.98 0.79 -6.68
C VAL A 85 -5.42 0.37 -6.46
N LEU A 86 -6.28 0.55 -7.46
CA LEU A 86 -7.69 0.14 -7.36
C LEU A 86 -7.84 -1.37 -7.16
N ARG A 87 -6.92 -2.15 -7.74
CA ARG A 87 -6.87 -3.60 -7.53
C ARG A 87 -6.63 -3.94 -6.07
N LEU A 88 -5.76 -3.21 -5.38
CA LEU A 88 -5.52 -3.39 -3.95
C LEU A 88 -6.79 -3.14 -3.15
N ALA A 89 -7.52 -2.09 -3.48
CA ALA A 89 -8.78 -1.78 -2.82
C ALA A 89 -9.80 -2.91 -2.98
N ARG A 90 -9.92 -3.47 -4.18
CA ARG A 90 -10.80 -4.61 -4.44
C ARG A 90 -10.41 -5.85 -3.64
N LYS A 91 -9.12 -6.14 -3.53
CA LYS A 91 -8.62 -7.28 -2.76
C LYS A 91 -8.91 -7.13 -1.26
N VAL A 92 -8.68 -5.94 -0.72
CA VAL A 92 -8.96 -5.66 0.69
C VAL A 92 -10.45 -5.78 0.97
N ASP A 93 -11.29 -5.20 0.12
CA ASP A 93 -12.74 -5.26 0.27
C ASP A 93 -13.25 -6.69 0.24
N ALA A 94 -12.80 -7.50 -0.71
CA ALA A 94 -13.16 -8.91 -0.80
C ALA A 94 -12.72 -9.71 0.43
N MET A 95 -11.53 -9.43 0.93
CA MET A 95 -10.97 -10.08 2.11
C MET A 95 -11.80 -9.82 3.36
N TYR A 96 -12.26 -8.58 3.55
CA TYR A 96 -13.07 -8.23 4.72
C TYR A 96 -14.54 -8.64 4.59
N ARG A 97 -15.07 -8.74 3.40
CA ARG A 97 -16.43 -9.26 3.17
C ARG A 97 -16.55 -10.77 3.34
N ALA A 98 -15.46 -11.50 3.19
CA ALA A 98 -15.42 -12.94 3.34
C ALA A 98 -15.43 -13.42 4.80
N ARG A 99 -15.39 -12.52 5.74
CA ARG A 99 -15.41 -12.83 7.17
C ARG A 99 -16.80 -13.08 7.70
#